data_cfeafcb7a0405821b78d153c9bdf75aa
#
_entry.id   cfeafcb7a0405821b78d153c9bdf75aa
#
_cell.length_a   1.000
_cell.length_b   1.000
_cell.length_c   1.000
_cell.angle_alpha   90.00
_cell.angle_beta   90.00
_cell.angle_gamma   90.00
#
_symmetry.space_group_name_H-M   'P 1'
#
loop_
_entity.id
_entity.type
_entity.pdbx_description
1 polymer ?
#
loop_
_entity_poly.entity_id
_entity_poly.type
_entity_poly.pdbx_seq_one_letter_code
_entity_poly.pdbx_strand_id
1 'polypeptide(L)'
;MTSISRTTDPDQGAGVLVAAPVALHDIPRSAWDRLLARTPAASPFSRWSLHAAWWDAYGVTSHEQYLVCVPVARAGAALSDPDAIVGILPLMHRHEVEPDDAATHTALRRRHAAGTDLRPDAKAVFMAASYHADYATILADPADLPAVAEAFARSLAEPPDPAHGDRPWDVVDLRRWRDGDPALAALETAFRAAADREGWEMRRETEDVCPVVTLPVGGSWDDYLATLDKKARHEIRRKVRRAEAAGEVRFSLSPLNAETVDRFITLHQARWGVDGLFPDTEGGERSRRFLHRLTELEAAEGPNAVLQLGLVHVGDRLIFASAGFDDGTACYFYNAGMDPDARELSPGVTGAAAYIGDRLAAGRTRFDFLRGNEAYKYEWGAVDEPIHRLIVLRTA
;
A
#
# COMPACT_ATOMS: atom_id res chain seq x y z
N MET A 1 -8.35 10.50 -26.54
CA MET A 1 -7.16 9.75 -27.05
C MET A 1 -5.93 10.51 -26.61
N THR A 2 -5.34 10.13 -25.49
CA THR A 2 -4.13 10.75 -24.95
C THR A 2 -2.94 10.21 -25.77
N SER A 3 -2.43 11.01 -26.72
CA SER A 3 -1.21 10.67 -27.47
C SER A 3 -0.01 11.10 -26.65
N ILE A 4 0.93 10.20 -26.39
CA ILE A 4 2.26 10.53 -25.88
C ILE A 4 3.04 11.15 -27.05
N SER A 5 2.73 12.41 -27.39
CA SER A 5 3.35 13.12 -28.50
C SER A 5 4.42 14.06 -27.98
N ARG A 6 5.70 13.75 -28.29
CA ARG A 6 6.82 14.68 -28.14
C ARG A 6 7.65 14.70 -29.42
N THR A 7 7.94 15.88 -29.87
CA THR A 7 8.95 16.16 -30.90
C THR A 7 10.33 15.87 -30.33
N THR A 8 10.87 14.69 -30.61
CA THR A 8 12.27 14.33 -30.36
C THR A 8 12.98 14.17 -31.71
N ASP A 9 14.23 14.62 -31.76
CA ASP A 9 15.14 14.43 -32.86
C ASP A 9 15.26 12.93 -33.24
N PRO A 10 14.99 12.50 -34.48
CA PRO A 10 14.90 11.10 -34.83
C PRO A 10 16.24 10.32 -34.78
N ASP A 11 17.35 10.97 -34.42
CA ASP A 11 18.69 10.38 -34.46
C ASP A 11 19.22 9.93 -33.06
N GLN A 12 18.43 10.00 -31.98
CA GLN A 12 18.80 9.46 -30.69
C GLN A 12 18.30 8.02 -30.51
N GLY A 13 19.25 7.13 -30.69
CA GLY A 13 19.28 5.69 -30.71
C GLY A 13 18.27 4.86 -29.89
N ALA A 14 18.09 3.64 -30.34
CA ALA A 14 17.40 2.55 -29.71
C ALA A 14 17.84 2.36 -28.24
N GLY A 15 17.07 2.88 -27.26
CA GLY A 15 17.39 2.76 -25.83
C GLY A 15 16.93 3.94 -24.96
N VAL A 16 16.58 5.08 -25.55
CA VAL A 16 16.09 6.25 -24.78
C VAL A 16 14.64 6.02 -24.39
N LEU A 17 14.38 6.10 -23.07
CA LEU A 17 13.04 5.99 -22.52
C LEU A 17 12.41 7.38 -22.36
N VAL A 18 11.09 7.46 -22.48
CA VAL A 18 10.27 8.62 -22.19
C VAL A 18 9.14 8.22 -21.25
N ALA A 19 8.79 9.10 -20.34
CA ALA A 19 7.66 8.89 -19.43
C ALA A 19 6.64 10.02 -19.61
N ALA A 20 5.36 9.65 -19.55
CA ALA A 20 4.26 10.58 -19.66
C ALA A 20 3.12 10.23 -18.69
N PRO A 21 2.36 11.22 -18.20
CA PRO A 21 1.20 11.00 -17.36
C PRO A 21 0.07 10.33 -18.15
N VAL A 22 -0.55 9.31 -17.53
CA VAL A 22 -1.65 8.53 -18.09
C VAL A 22 -2.67 8.30 -16.97
N ALA A 23 -3.96 8.27 -17.29
CA ALA A 23 -4.97 7.86 -16.33
C ALA A 23 -4.90 6.34 -16.07
N LEU A 24 -5.20 5.89 -14.87
CA LEU A 24 -5.10 4.47 -14.49
C LEU A 24 -5.84 3.56 -15.46
N HIS A 25 -7.08 3.92 -15.81
CA HIS A 25 -7.93 3.11 -16.67
C HIS A 25 -7.52 3.09 -18.14
N ASP A 26 -6.63 4.00 -18.56
CA ASP A 26 -6.03 4.00 -19.89
C ASP A 26 -4.78 3.09 -19.96
N ILE A 27 -4.23 2.69 -18.81
CA ILE A 27 -3.10 1.75 -18.77
C ILE A 27 -3.62 0.33 -19.02
N PRO A 28 -3.11 -0.37 -20.05
CA PRO A 28 -3.52 -1.74 -20.34
C PRO A 28 -3.26 -2.65 -19.13
N ARG A 29 -4.31 -3.34 -18.65
CA ARG A 29 -4.21 -4.25 -17.49
C ARG A 29 -3.12 -5.31 -17.67
N SER A 30 -2.95 -5.83 -18.88
CA SER A 30 -1.92 -6.81 -19.20
C SER A 30 -0.49 -6.28 -19.03
N ALA A 31 -0.25 -4.98 -19.33
CA ALA A 31 1.03 -4.34 -19.05
C ALA A 31 1.28 -4.20 -17.55
N TRP A 32 0.26 -3.77 -16.79
CA TRP A 32 0.33 -3.67 -15.34
C TRP A 32 0.69 -5.01 -14.71
N ASP A 33 -0.09 -6.05 -15.00
CA ASP A 33 0.09 -7.38 -14.40
C ASP A 33 1.42 -8.03 -14.79
N ARG A 34 1.88 -7.82 -16.02
CA ARG A 34 3.19 -8.28 -16.49
C ARG A 34 4.34 -7.62 -15.74
N LEU A 35 4.28 -6.30 -15.53
CA LEU A 35 5.30 -5.58 -14.77
C LEU A 35 5.23 -5.92 -13.28
N LEU A 36 4.02 -6.02 -12.71
CA LEU A 36 3.82 -6.46 -11.33
C LEU A 36 4.53 -7.79 -11.05
N ALA A 37 4.35 -8.78 -11.94
CA ALA A 37 4.97 -10.11 -11.81
C ALA A 37 6.50 -10.09 -11.91
N ARG A 38 7.10 -9.05 -12.48
CA ARG A 38 8.56 -8.89 -12.64
C ARG A 38 9.20 -7.98 -11.61
N THR A 39 8.40 -7.34 -10.77
CA THR A 39 8.86 -6.38 -9.75
C THR A 39 9.07 -7.07 -8.41
N PRO A 40 10.33 -7.32 -7.97
CA PRO A 40 10.58 -8.07 -6.74
C PRO A 40 10.06 -7.39 -5.46
N ALA A 41 10.01 -6.06 -5.46
CA ALA A 41 9.50 -5.26 -4.34
C ALA A 41 7.96 -5.09 -4.37
N ALA A 42 7.28 -5.64 -5.38
CA ALA A 42 5.83 -5.59 -5.46
C ALA A 42 5.17 -6.26 -4.24
N SER A 43 4.02 -5.75 -3.88
CA SER A 43 3.22 -6.24 -2.77
C SER A 43 1.74 -6.24 -3.18
N PRO A 44 0.83 -6.75 -2.37
CA PRO A 44 -0.61 -6.60 -2.62
C PRO A 44 -1.04 -5.15 -2.87
N PHE A 45 -0.33 -4.17 -2.27
CA PHE A 45 -0.60 -2.75 -2.47
C PHE A 45 -0.21 -2.23 -3.86
N SER A 46 0.57 -2.99 -4.62
CA SER A 46 0.97 -2.66 -6.00
C SER A 46 -0.01 -3.20 -7.04
N ARG A 47 -1.08 -3.90 -6.63
CA ARG A 47 -2.05 -4.50 -7.55
C ARG A 47 -2.96 -3.44 -8.17
N TRP A 48 -3.32 -3.66 -9.42
CA TRP A 48 -4.27 -2.79 -10.12
C TRP A 48 -5.62 -2.67 -9.40
N SER A 49 -6.12 -3.78 -8.83
CA SER A 49 -7.38 -3.82 -8.08
C SER A 49 -7.40 -2.84 -6.91
N LEU A 50 -6.30 -2.72 -6.17
CA LEU A 50 -6.20 -1.77 -5.06
C LEU A 50 -6.22 -0.32 -5.57
N HIS A 51 -5.48 -0.01 -6.62
CA HIS A 51 -5.44 1.32 -7.22
C HIS A 51 -6.80 1.71 -7.80
N ALA A 52 -7.46 0.80 -8.52
CA ALA A 52 -8.79 1.04 -9.08
C ALA A 52 -9.85 1.27 -7.99
N ALA A 53 -9.86 0.45 -6.94
CA ALA A 53 -10.76 0.64 -5.80
C ALA A 53 -10.50 1.97 -5.09
N TRP A 54 -9.24 2.38 -5.00
CA TRP A 54 -8.88 3.66 -4.40
C TRP A 54 -9.42 4.84 -5.23
N TRP A 55 -9.24 4.81 -6.56
CA TRP A 55 -9.76 5.86 -7.44
C TRP A 55 -11.28 5.95 -7.44
N ASP A 56 -11.97 4.81 -7.43
CA ASP A 56 -13.44 4.77 -7.32
C ASP A 56 -13.96 5.42 -6.02
N ALA A 57 -13.17 5.40 -4.95
CA ALA A 57 -13.54 5.95 -3.65
C ALA A 57 -13.02 7.38 -3.39
N TYR A 58 -11.78 7.66 -3.78
CA TYR A 58 -11.03 8.87 -3.41
C TYR A 58 -10.67 9.79 -4.59
N GLY A 59 -10.96 9.40 -5.82
CA GLY A 59 -10.58 10.15 -7.02
C GLY A 59 -11.11 11.59 -7.07
N VAL A 60 -12.19 11.88 -6.34
CA VAL A 60 -12.73 13.25 -6.22
C VAL A 60 -11.82 14.19 -5.42
N THR A 61 -10.85 13.67 -4.68
CA THR A 61 -9.93 14.44 -3.82
C THR A 61 -8.54 14.61 -4.43
N SER A 62 -8.30 14.04 -5.61
CA SER A 62 -6.96 13.94 -6.20
C SER A 62 -7.01 14.03 -7.72
N HIS A 63 -5.87 14.27 -8.33
CA HIS A 63 -5.68 14.22 -9.77
C HIS A 63 -4.76 13.05 -10.13
N GLU A 64 -5.17 12.24 -11.11
CA GLU A 64 -4.36 11.14 -11.62
C GLU A 64 -3.07 11.65 -12.29
N GLN A 65 -1.96 10.98 -12.00
CA GLN A 65 -0.67 11.29 -12.59
C GLN A 65 0.20 10.04 -12.71
N TYR A 66 -0.36 8.89 -13.10
CA TYR A 66 0.44 7.69 -13.33
C TYR A 66 1.44 7.96 -14.44
N LEU A 67 2.73 7.84 -14.15
CA LEU A 67 3.76 7.96 -15.19
C LEU A 67 3.98 6.59 -15.83
N VAL A 68 3.77 6.52 -17.13
CA VAL A 68 4.04 5.33 -17.95
C VAL A 68 5.29 5.56 -18.76
N CYS A 69 6.25 4.63 -18.67
CA CYS A 69 7.54 4.69 -19.32
C CYS A 69 7.62 3.74 -20.52
N VAL A 70 8.06 4.26 -21.65
CA VAL A 70 8.18 3.52 -22.91
C VAL A 70 9.45 3.94 -23.68
N PRO A 71 9.99 3.09 -24.58
CA PRO A 71 10.99 3.51 -25.52
C PRO A 71 10.47 4.64 -26.43
N VAL A 72 11.28 5.67 -26.68
CA VAL A 72 10.92 6.81 -27.55
C VAL A 72 10.37 6.35 -28.89
N ALA A 73 10.98 5.33 -29.50
CA ALA A 73 10.56 4.77 -30.78
C ALA A 73 9.12 4.19 -30.74
N ARG A 74 8.56 3.90 -29.58
CA ARG A 74 7.21 3.35 -29.39
C ARG A 74 6.24 4.32 -28.70
N ALA A 75 6.65 5.56 -28.46
CA ALA A 75 5.85 6.53 -27.70
C ALA A 75 4.44 6.76 -28.29
N GLY A 76 4.32 6.78 -29.62
CA GLY A 76 3.04 6.96 -30.33
C GLY A 76 2.08 5.76 -30.24
N ALA A 77 2.57 4.58 -29.87
CA ALA A 77 1.77 3.34 -29.79
C ALA A 77 1.65 2.80 -28.36
N ALA A 78 2.17 3.51 -27.37
CA ALA A 78 2.35 3.01 -25.99
C ALA A 78 1.10 2.37 -25.37
N LEU A 79 -0.07 2.97 -25.54
CA LEU A 79 -1.31 2.47 -24.94
C LEU A 79 -1.99 1.38 -25.80
N SER A 80 -1.66 1.27 -27.07
CA SER A 80 -2.15 0.21 -27.97
C SER A 80 -1.22 -0.99 -28.05
N ASP A 81 0.02 -0.86 -27.58
CA ASP A 81 1.02 -1.94 -27.49
C ASP A 81 1.45 -2.12 -26.02
N PRO A 82 0.76 -2.98 -25.26
CA PRO A 82 1.08 -3.22 -23.86
C PRO A 82 2.53 -3.63 -23.60
N ASP A 83 3.18 -4.29 -24.56
CA ASP A 83 4.56 -4.76 -24.44
C ASP A 83 5.59 -3.63 -24.61
N ALA A 84 5.17 -2.47 -25.09
CA ALA A 84 6.01 -1.28 -25.14
C ALA A 84 6.21 -0.64 -23.75
N ILE A 85 5.30 -0.88 -22.79
CA ILE A 85 5.38 -0.29 -21.46
C ILE A 85 6.44 -1.03 -20.65
N VAL A 86 7.51 -0.33 -20.24
CA VAL A 86 8.64 -0.89 -19.49
C VAL A 86 8.67 -0.43 -18.03
N GLY A 87 7.87 0.56 -17.66
CA GLY A 87 7.76 1.02 -16.27
C GLY A 87 6.48 1.79 -16.00
N ILE A 88 5.98 1.67 -14.76
CA ILE A 88 4.85 2.43 -14.24
C ILE A 88 5.23 2.96 -12.86
N LEU A 89 5.16 4.28 -12.68
CA LEU A 89 5.24 4.94 -11.39
C LEU A 89 3.85 5.44 -11.02
N PRO A 90 3.18 4.81 -10.04
CA PRO A 90 1.84 5.19 -9.64
C PRO A 90 1.85 6.49 -8.85
N LEU A 91 1.52 7.60 -9.50
CA LEU A 91 1.46 8.91 -8.86
C LEU A 91 0.06 9.51 -8.90
N MET A 92 -0.15 10.45 -8.01
CA MET A 92 -1.26 11.40 -7.99
C MET A 92 -0.74 12.77 -7.56
N HIS A 93 -1.48 13.84 -7.81
CA HIS A 93 -1.19 15.13 -7.21
C HIS A 93 -2.42 15.76 -6.56
N ARG A 94 -2.17 16.66 -5.62
CA ARG A 94 -3.15 17.45 -4.90
C ARG A 94 -2.66 18.89 -4.78
N HIS A 95 -3.58 19.80 -4.50
CA HIS A 95 -3.26 21.20 -4.18
C HIS A 95 -3.26 21.44 -2.66
N GLU A 96 -2.72 20.49 -1.93
CA GLU A 96 -2.52 20.49 -0.48
C GLU A 96 -1.41 19.53 -0.09
N VAL A 97 -0.63 19.87 0.94
CA VAL A 97 0.51 19.04 1.41
C VAL A 97 0.10 17.93 2.35
N GLU A 98 -1.02 18.11 3.07
CA GLU A 98 -1.58 17.12 3.99
C GLU A 98 -3.06 16.92 3.67
N PRO A 99 -3.39 15.84 2.96
CA PRO A 99 -4.76 15.55 2.58
C PRO A 99 -5.69 15.37 3.78
N ASP A 100 -6.85 16.00 3.72
CA ASP A 100 -7.88 15.98 4.78
C ASP A 100 -8.92 14.85 4.60
N ASP A 101 -8.79 14.07 3.55
CA ASP A 101 -9.68 12.97 3.20
C ASP A 101 -9.42 11.68 3.99
N ALA A 102 -8.35 11.65 4.80
CA ALA A 102 -8.09 10.55 5.71
C ALA A 102 -9.22 10.43 6.75
N ALA A 103 -9.79 9.22 6.88
CA ALA A 103 -10.82 8.96 7.86
C ALA A 103 -10.32 9.12 9.31
N THR A 104 -9.01 9.00 9.55
CA THR A 104 -8.42 8.96 10.88
C THR A 104 -7.43 10.10 11.11
N HIS A 105 -7.53 10.72 12.27
CA HIS A 105 -6.52 11.65 12.80
C HIS A 105 -5.40 10.86 13.49
N THR A 106 -4.62 10.09 12.74
CA THR A 106 -3.53 9.31 13.31
C THR A 106 -2.37 10.22 13.78
N ALA A 107 -1.59 9.74 14.75
CA ALA A 107 -0.36 10.41 15.20
C ALA A 107 0.64 10.61 14.04
N LEU A 108 0.58 9.77 13.01
CA LEU A 108 1.37 9.85 11.77
C LEU A 108 1.08 11.14 11.01
N ARG A 109 -0.17 11.53 10.84
CA ARG A 109 -0.56 12.78 10.18
C ARG A 109 0.14 14.00 10.82
N ARG A 110 0.20 14.03 12.16
CA ARG A 110 0.86 15.13 12.90
C ARG A 110 2.38 15.14 12.75
N ARG A 111 3.04 13.99 12.51
CA ARG A 111 4.47 13.92 12.30
C ARG A 111 4.89 14.40 10.91
N HIS A 112 4.04 14.22 9.92
CA HIS A 112 4.36 14.55 8.52
C HIS A 112 4.18 16.01 8.17
N ALA A 113 3.28 16.72 8.86
CA ALA A 113 3.07 18.15 8.69
C ALA A 113 4.23 19.01 9.21
N ALA A 114 5.06 18.48 10.11
CA ALA A 114 6.08 19.22 10.82
C ALA A 114 7.41 19.30 10.07
N GLY A 115 7.47 19.85 8.86
CA GLY A 115 8.80 19.97 8.23
C GLY A 115 8.88 20.59 6.86
N THR A 116 7.82 21.15 6.34
CA THR A 116 7.89 21.92 5.09
C THR A 116 7.19 23.25 5.28
N ASP A 117 7.94 24.35 5.11
CA ASP A 117 7.40 25.75 5.03
C ASP A 117 6.65 25.96 3.70
N LEU A 118 5.87 24.97 3.26
CA LEU A 118 5.10 25.05 2.03
C LEU A 118 3.78 25.76 2.26
N ARG A 119 3.33 26.45 1.23
CA ARG A 119 2.01 27.10 1.22
C ARG A 119 0.92 26.02 1.40
N PRO A 120 -0.20 26.35 2.06
CA PRO A 120 -1.32 25.40 2.23
C PRO A 120 -1.89 24.85 0.92
N ASP A 121 -1.83 25.66 -0.15
CA ASP A 121 -2.30 25.32 -1.50
C ASP A 121 -1.20 24.80 -2.42
N ALA A 122 -0.05 24.37 -1.87
CA ALA A 122 1.06 23.85 -2.65
C ALA A 122 0.63 22.64 -3.49
N LYS A 123 1.07 22.58 -4.75
CA LYS A 123 0.87 21.39 -5.58
C LYS A 123 1.86 20.32 -5.15
N ALA A 124 1.34 19.27 -4.53
CA ALA A 124 2.11 18.15 -4.02
C ALA A 124 1.84 16.88 -4.84
N VAL A 125 2.93 16.21 -5.25
CA VAL A 125 2.89 14.91 -5.94
C VAL A 125 3.15 13.81 -4.94
N PHE A 126 2.28 12.79 -4.92
CA PHE A 126 2.34 11.66 -4.00
C PHE A 126 2.34 10.33 -4.75
N MET A 127 2.73 9.26 -4.06
CA MET A 127 2.38 7.91 -4.53
C MET A 127 0.85 7.74 -4.52
N ALA A 128 0.30 7.18 -5.59
CA ALA A 128 -1.13 6.90 -5.68
C ALA A 128 -1.56 5.87 -4.62
N ALA A 129 -2.80 5.95 -4.18
CA ALA A 129 -3.37 5.13 -3.12
C ALA A 129 -2.66 5.23 -1.76
N SER A 130 -1.81 6.25 -1.54
CA SER A 130 -0.90 6.35 -0.40
C SER A 130 -1.58 6.33 0.98
N TYR A 131 -2.86 6.66 1.09
CA TYR A 131 -3.59 6.56 2.35
C TYR A 131 -3.86 5.12 2.77
N HIS A 132 -4.27 4.28 1.81
CA HIS A 132 -4.60 2.87 2.04
C HIS A 132 -3.44 1.90 1.75
N ALA A 133 -2.44 2.33 0.98
CA ALA A 133 -1.26 1.53 0.70
C ALA A 133 -0.20 1.71 1.78
N ASP A 134 0.28 0.61 2.36
CA ASP A 134 1.37 0.63 3.33
C ASP A 134 2.74 0.40 2.69
N TYR A 135 2.77 -0.05 1.43
CA TYR A 135 3.96 -0.18 0.61
C TYR A 135 3.73 0.38 -0.78
N ALA A 136 4.77 0.97 -1.36
CA ALA A 136 4.79 1.49 -2.71
C ALA A 136 6.10 1.14 -3.41
N THR A 137 6.06 1.01 -4.72
CA THR A 137 7.26 0.80 -5.56
C THR A 137 6.99 1.22 -7.01
N ILE A 138 8.02 1.23 -7.84
CA ILE A 138 7.90 1.28 -9.30
C ILE A 138 7.61 -0.13 -9.83
N LEU A 139 6.68 -0.26 -10.76
CA LEU A 139 6.48 -1.48 -11.51
C LEU A 139 7.41 -1.48 -12.72
N ALA A 140 8.49 -2.25 -12.65
CA ALA A 140 9.46 -2.40 -13.73
C ALA A 140 10.30 -3.67 -13.54
N ASP A 141 10.90 -4.15 -14.62
CA ASP A 141 11.95 -5.16 -14.50
C ASP A 141 13.16 -4.54 -13.79
N PRO A 142 13.82 -5.23 -12.84
CA PRO A 142 15.00 -4.72 -12.16
C PRO A 142 16.12 -4.24 -13.09
N ALA A 143 16.27 -4.85 -14.25
CA ALA A 143 17.27 -4.46 -15.24
C ALA A 143 16.99 -3.09 -15.87
N ASP A 144 15.72 -2.69 -15.94
CA ASP A 144 15.29 -1.44 -16.58
C ASP A 144 15.20 -0.28 -15.56
N LEU A 145 15.19 -0.57 -14.25
CA LEU A 145 14.95 0.41 -13.17
C LEU A 145 15.80 1.68 -13.28
N PRO A 146 17.11 1.67 -13.54
CA PRO A 146 17.88 2.91 -13.64
C PRO A 146 17.38 3.83 -14.76
N ALA A 147 17.17 3.30 -15.97
CA ALA A 147 16.70 4.07 -17.11
C ALA A 147 15.25 4.54 -16.94
N VAL A 148 14.41 3.71 -16.34
CA VAL A 148 13.01 4.02 -15.98
C VAL A 148 12.96 5.15 -14.96
N ALA A 149 13.77 5.09 -13.89
CA ALA A 149 13.83 6.12 -12.86
C ALA A 149 14.32 7.47 -13.43
N GLU A 150 15.32 7.46 -14.33
CA GLU A 150 15.77 8.67 -15.04
C GLU A 150 14.65 9.28 -15.91
N ALA A 151 13.89 8.45 -16.63
CA ALA A 151 12.77 8.91 -17.44
C ALA A 151 11.68 9.56 -16.57
N PHE A 152 11.38 8.99 -15.40
CA PHE A 152 10.42 9.55 -14.44
C PHE A 152 10.90 10.87 -13.84
N ALA A 153 12.14 10.94 -13.35
CA ALA A 153 12.71 12.17 -12.80
C ALA A 153 12.73 13.29 -13.85
N ARG A 154 13.07 12.97 -15.10
CA ARG A 154 13.06 13.91 -16.22
C ARG A 154 11.65 14.38 -16.55
N SER A 155 10.65 13.49 -16.60
CA SER A 155 9.25 13.86 -16.84
C SER A 155 8.71 14.78 -15.74
N LEU A 156 9.09 14.57 -14.49
CA LEU A 156 8.70 15.44 -13.37
C LEU A 156 9.48 16.78 -13.37
N ALA A 157 10.68 16.83 -13.96
CA ALA A 157 11.43 18.07 -14.12
C ALA A 157 10.86 19.00 -15.19
N GLU A 158 10.21 18.43 -16.19
CA GLU A 158 9.65 19.23 -17.28
C GLU A 158 8.54 20.15 -16.80
N PRO A 159 8.50 21.41 -17.29
CA PRO A 159 7.40 22.31 -16.99
C PRO A 159 6.10 21.73 -17.56
N PRO A 160 4.98 21.84 -16.85
CA PRO A 160 3.68 21.44 -17.40
C PRO A 160 3.33 22.26 -18.62
N ASP A 161 2.53 21.69 -19.53
CA ASP A 161 2.07 22.38 -20.73
C ASP A 161 1.21 23.60 -20.34
N PRO A 162 1.62 24.81 -20.70
CA PRO A 162 0.85 26.04 -20.38
C PRO A 162 -0.56 26.04 -20.99
N ALA A 163 -0.77 25.28 -22.07
CA ALA A 163 -2.08 25.19 -22.73
C ALA A 163 -3.14 24.50 -21.86
N HIS A 164 -2.73 23.71 -20.89
CA HIS A 164 -3.62 23.03 -19.94
C HIS A 164 -3.82 23.79 -18.63
N GLY A 165 -3.25 25.00 -18.47
CA GLY A 165 -3.42 25.84 -17.28
C GLY A 165 -2.83 25.25 -16.00
N ASP A 166 -2.06 24.19 -16.11
CA ASP A 166 -1.45 23.52 -14.97
C ASP A 166 -0.17 24.26 -14.53
N ARG A 167 0.14 24.19 -13.22
CA ARG A 167 1.36 24.77 -12.65
C ARG A 167 2.36 23.69 -12.29
N PRO A 168 3.67 24.02 -12.25
CA PRO A 168 4.68 23.10 -11.72
C PRO A 168 4.30 22.64 -10.30
N TRP A 169 4.76 21.45 -9.92
CA TRP A 169 4.66 21.00 -8.53
C TRP A 169 5.61 21.83 -7.63
N ASP A 170 5.20 21.99 -6.38
CA ASP A 170 6.03 22.61 -5.33
C ASP A 170 6.83 21.55 -4.57
N VAL A 171 6.23 20.35 -4.39
CA VAL A 171 6.86 19.23 -3.72
C VAL A 171 6.51 17.89 -4.38
N VAL A 172 7.48 16.99 -4.47
CA VAL A 172 7.30 15.56 -4.73
C VAL A 172 7.57 14.83 -3.41
N ASP A 173 6.57 14.14 -2.89
CA ASP A 173 6.61 13.45 -1.59
C ASP A 173 6.23 11.98 -1.77
N LEU A 174 7.23 11.17 -2.08
CA LEU A 174 7.05 9.75 -2.37
C LEU A 174 7.25 8.94 -1.10
N ARG A 175 6.18 8.40 -0.57
CA ARG A 175 6.12 7.68 0.71
C ARG A 175 6.01 6.17 0.53
N ARG A 176 6.21 5.40 1.61
CA ARG A 176 5.96 3.96 1.74
C ARG A 176 6.97 3.05 1.02
N TRP A 177 8.17 3.51 0.82
CA TRP A 177 9.23 2.68 0.25
C TRP A 177 9.79 1.72 1.28
N ARG A 178 9.84 0.43 0.96
CA ARG A 178 10.53 -0.55 1.81
C ARG A 178 12.02 -0.24 1.86
N ASP A 179 12.64 -0.55 3.00
CA ASP A 179 14.10 -0.55 3.06
C ASP A 179 14.68 -1.57 2.09
N GLY A 180 15.76 -1.19 1.39
CA GLY A 180 16.38 -2.06 0.38
C GLY A 180 15.61 -2.18 -0.95
N ASP A 181 14.51 -1.44 -1.16
CA ASP A 181 13.83 -1.41 -2.47
C ASP A 181 14.76 -0.82 -3.55
N PRO A 182 15.14 -1.59 -4.59
CA PRO A 182 16.02 -1.10 -5.64
C PRO A 182 15.41 0.07 -6.43
N ALA A 183 14.08 0.16 -6.50
CA ALA A 183 13.39 1.26 -7.16
C ALA A 183 13.58 2.58 -6.42
N LEU A 184 13.57 2.55 -5.07
CA LEU A 184 13.90 3.74 -4.26
C LEU A 184 15.32 4.23 -4.53
N ALA A 185 16.30 3.32 -4.57
CA ALA A 185 17.70 3.67 -4.82
C ALA A 185 17.89 4.25 -6.23
N ALA A 186 17.21 3.69 -7.23
CA ALA A 186 17.25 4.20 -8.61
C ALA A 186 16.61 5.61 -8.70
N LEU A 187 15.44 5.82 -8.08
CA LEU A 187 14.80 7.14 -8.04
C LEU A 187 15.64 8.16 -7.27
N GLU A 188 16.21 7.78 -6.13
CA GLU A 188 17.08 8.67 -5.36
C GLU A 188 18.25 9.16 -6.21
N THR A 189 18.87 8.25 -6.98
CA THR A 189 19.96 8.59 -7.88
C THR A 189 19.51 9.55 -8.98
N ALA A 190 18.40 9.25 -9.63
CA ALA A 190 17.87 10.05 -10.73
C ALA A 190 17.41 11.44 -10.26
N PHE A 191 16.72 11.54 -9.12
CA PHE A 191 16.30 12.81 -8.57
C PHE A 191 17.47 13.64 -8.03
N ARG A 192 18.53 13.03 -7.50
CA ARG A 192 19.74 13.75 -7.09
C ARG A 192 20.38 14.44 -8.30
N ALA A 193 20.54 13.71 -9.40
CA ALA A 193 21.07 14.28 -10.63
C ALA A 193 20.18 15.40 -11.21
N ALA A 194 18.84 15.29 -11.06
CA ALA A 194 17.93 16.34 -11.44
C ALA A 194 18.01 17.53 -10.47
N ALA A 195 18.05 17.29 -9.18
CA ALA A 195 18.15 18.32 -8.14
C ALA A 195 19.41 19.18 -8.28
N ASP A 196 20.57 18.55 -8.53
CA ASP A 196 21.84 19.25 -8.78
C ASP A 196 21.77 20.18 -10.00
N ARG A 197 21.01 19.76 -11.05
CA ARG A 197 20.84 20.53 -12.28
C ARG A 197 19.86 21.67 -12.16
N GLU A 198 18.74 21.42 -11.44
CA GLU A 198 17.61 22.34 -11.31
C GLU A 198 17.67 23.22 -10.05
N GLY A 199 18.61 22.96 -9.14
CA GLY A 199 18.74 23.65 -7.87
C GLY A 199 17.68 23.26 -6.83
N TRP A 200 17.15 22.03 -6.90
CA TRP A 200 16.15 21.53 -5.95
C TRP A 200 16.78 21.00 -4.67
N GLU A 201 16.01 21.01 -3.59
CA GLU A 201 16.38 20.31 -2.36
C GLU A 201 15.82 18.89 -2.39
N MET A 202 16.66 17.90 -2.07
CA MET A 202 16.22 16.50 -1.97
C MET A 202 16.66 15.89 -0.64
N ARG A 203 15.77 15.12 -0.01
CA ARG A 203 16.07 14.37 1.21
C ARG A 203 15.34 13.05 1.26
N ARG A 204 15.98 12.06 1.88
CA ARG A 204 15.37 10.78 2.24
C ARG A 204 15.21 10.72 3.75
N GLU A 205 14.07 10.28 4.20
CA GLU A 205 13.74 10.14 5.62
C GLU A 205 13.20 8.74 5.90
N THR A 206 13.46 8.20 7.09
CA THR A 206 12.70 7.07 7.60
C THR A 206 11.33 7.59 8.01
N GLU A 207 10.28 7.08 7.37
CA GLU A 207 8.92 7.56 7.58
C GLU A 207 8.27 6.89 8.79
N ASP A 208 8.36 5.57 8.85
CA ASP A 208 7.74 4.73 9.87
C ASP A 208 8.40 3.34 9.86
N VAL A 209 7.81 2.41 10.59
CA VAL A 209 8.19 1.00 10.60
C VAL A 209 6.98 0.10 10.34
N CYS A 210 7.26 -1.05 9.75
CA CYS A 210 6.31 -2.16 9.63
C CYS A 210 6.85 -3.34 10.45
N PRO A 211 6.26 -3.65 11.62
CA PRO A 211 6.68 -4.79 12.42
C PRO A 211 6.30 -6.11 11.77
N VAL A 212 7.28 -6.99 11.59
CA VAL A 212 7.16 -8.25 10.86
C VAL A 212 7.56 -9.42 11.71
N VAL A 213 6.75 -10.48 11.65
CA VAL A 213 7.04 -11.78 12.26
C VAL A 213 7.55 -12.73 11.20
N THR A 214 8.70 -13.37 11.45
CA THR A 214 9.16 -14.53 10.68
C THR A 214 8.51 -15.79 11.25
N LEU A 215 7.79 -16.51 10.40
CA LEU A 215 7.15 -17.76 10.75
C LEU A 215 8.08 -18.94 10.40
N PRO A 216 8.16 -20.01 11.24
CA PRO A 216 9.01 -21.14 10.99
C PRO A 216 8.55 -21.94 9.76
N VAL A 217 9.43 -22.17 8.81
CA VAL A 217 9.14 -22.95 7.59
C VAL A 217 8.80 -24.40 7.97
N GLY A 218 7.58 -24.84 7.63
CA GLY A 218 7.10 -26.19 7.95
C GLY A 218 6.94 -26.47 9.45
N GLY A 219 7.03 -25.42 10.29
CA GLY A 219 6.89 -25.52 11.73
C GLY A 219 5.43 -25.57 12.18
N SER A 220 5.22 -26.05 13.39
CA SER A 220 3.95 -26.06 14.08
C SER A 220 3.68 -24.73 14.82
N TRP A 221 2.45 -24.58 15.29
CA TRP A 221 2.10 -23.47 16.20
C TRP A 221 2.97 -23.44 17.46
N ASP A 222 3.30 -24.61 18.02
CA ASP A 222 4.17 -24.70 19.19
C ASP A 222 5.62 -24.33 18.88
N ASP A 223 6.12 -24.66 17.69
CA ASP A 223 7.44 -24.21 17.23
C ASP A 223 7.49 -22.70 17.09
N TYR A 224 6.46 -22.10 16.51
CA TYR A 224 6.35 -20.64 16.46
C TYR A 224 6.30 -20.00 17.86
N LEU A 225 5.45 -20.52 18.75
CA LEU A 225 5.39 -20.01 20.12
C LEU A 225 6.72 -20.18 20.86
N ALA A 226 7.53 -21.17 20.53
CA ALA A 226 8.84 -21.38 21.14
C ALA A 226 9.86 -20.28 20.78
N THR A 227 9.65 -19.56 19.67
CA THR A 227 10.49 -18.41 19.27
C THR A 227 10.23 -17.16 20.12
N LEU A 228 9.06 -17.07 20.75
CA LEU A 228 8.67 -15.93 21.57
C LEU A 228 9.32 -15.96 22.95
N ASP A 229 9.45 -14.79 23.57
CA ASP A 229 9.85 -14.73 24.97
C ASP A 229 8.87 -15.48 25.89
N LYS A 230 9.35 -15.91 27.06
CA LYS A 230 8.60 -16.75 27.98
C LYS A 230 7.30 -16.09 28.45
N LYS A 231 7.30 -14.77 28.65
CA LYS A 231 6.14 -14.00 29.17
C LYS A 231 5.06 -13.91 28.09
N ALA A 232 5.41 -13.48 26.87
CA ALA A 232 4.50 -13.40 25.73
C ALA A 232 3.87 -14.76 25.41
N ARG A 233 4.69 -15.80 25.27
CA ARG A 233 4.24 -17.18 25.04
C ARG A 233 3.26 -17.68 26.11
N HIS A 234 3.55 -17.42 27.39
CA HIS A 234 2.68 -17.82 28.50
C HIS A 234 1.33 -17.10 28.43
N GLU A 235 1.36 -15.81 28.18
CA GLU A 235 0.16 -14.97 28.12
C GLU A 235 -0.73 -15.32 26.92
N ILE A 236 -0.16 -15.53 25.74
CA ILE A 236 -0.89 -15.99 24.55
C ILE A 236 -1.57 -17.33 24.85
N ARG A 237 -0.81 -18.33 25.33
CA ARG A 237 -1.36 -19.65 25.66
C ARG A 237 -2.46 -19.58 26.73
N ARG A 238 -2.33 -18.71 27.72
CA ARG A 238 -3.33 -18.54 28.78
C ARG A 238 -4.63 -17.97 28.22
N LYS A 239 -4.55 -16.95 27.33
CA LYS A 239 -5.72 -16.29 26.74
C LYS A 239 -6.42 -17.23 25.77
N VAL A 240 -5.69 -17.91 24.88
CA VAL A 240 -6.23 -18.88 23.93
C VAL A 240 -6.95 -20.01 24.67
N ARG A 241 -6.31 -20.66 25.66
CA ARG A 241 -6.94 -21.73 26.45
C ARG A 241 -8.22 -21.26 27.17
N ARG A 242 -8.27 -20.02 27.61
CA ARG A 242 -9.49 -19.46 28.22
C ARG A 242 -10.63 -19.33 27.20
N ALA A 243 -10.32 -18.92 25.97
CA ALA A 243 -11.31 -18.88 24.90
C ALA A 243 -11.79 -20.28 24.51
N GLU A 244 -10.86 -21.26 24.38
CA GLU A 244 -11.15 -22.67 24.09
C GLU A 244 -12.03 -23.32 25.17
N ALA A 245 -11.83 -22.94 26.44
CA ALA A 245 -12.68 -23.42 27.54
C ALA A 245 -14.12 -22.86 27.49
N ALA A 246 -14.34 -21.75 26.83
CA ALA A 246 -15.66 -21.14 26.64
C ALA A 246 -16.39 -21.70 25.40
N GLY A 247 -15.65 -22.26 24.46
CA GLY A 247 -16.22 -22.85 23.22
C GLY A 247 -15.12 -23.12 22.20
N GLU A 248 -15.44 -23.88 21.14
CA GLU A 248 -14.53 -24.13 20.03
C GLU A 248 -14.09 -22.82 19.37
N VAL A 249 -12.77 -22.59 19.28
CA VAL A 249 -12.18 -21.46 18.55
C VAL A 249 -12.04 -21.83 17.08
N ARG A 250 -12.78 -21.20 16.21
CA ARG A 250 -12.76 -21.44 14.76
C ARG A 250 -12.36 -20.19 14.00
N PHE A 251 -11.29 -20.28 13.23
CA PHE A 251 -10.94 -19.33 12.19
C PHE A 251 -11.49 -19.80 10.84
N SER A 252 -12.02 -18.87 10.06
CA SER A 252 -12.43 -19.15 8.68
C SER A 252 -12.11 -17.97 7.77
N LEU A 253 -11.55 -18.25 6.60
CA LEU A 253 -11.55 -17.32 5.50
C LEU A 253 -12.95 -17.30 4.90
N SER A 254 -13.54 -16.12 4.81
CA SER A 254 -14.90 -15.93 4.35
C SER A 254 -14.93 -15.54 2.86
N PRO A 255 -16.04 -15.79 2.15
CA PRO A 255 -16.19 -15.33 0.79
C PRO A 255 -15.99 -13.81 0.66
N LEU A 256 -15.38 -13.38 -0.43
CA LEU A 256 -15.24 -11.96 -0.76
C LEU A 256 -16.57 -11.44 -1.31
N ASN A 257 -17.40 -10.93 -0.43
CA ASN A 257 -18.73 -10.36 -0.76
C ASN A 257 -19.11 -9.24 0.22
N ALA A 258 -20.16 -8.52 -0.11
CA ALA A 258 -20.64 -7.38 0.67
C ALA A 258 -21.00 -7.76 2.11
N GLU A 259 -21.65 -8.91 2.32
CA GLU A 259 -22.06 -9.36 3.66
C GLU A 259 -20.87 -9.54 4.60
N THR A 260 -19.77 -10.15 4.10
CA THR A 260 -18.56 -10.35 4.91
C THR A 260 -17.86 -9.04 5.20
N VAL A 261 -17.81 -8.12 4.22
CA VAL A 261 -17.30 -6.77 4.42
C VAL A 261 -18.08 -6.02 5.48
N ASP A 262 -19.42 -6.08 5.44
CA ASP A 262 -20.28 -5.39 6.42
C ASP A 262 -20.09 -5.95 7.83
N ARG A 263 -19.90 -7.26 7.98
CA ARG A 263 -19.55 -7.88 9.28
C ARG A 263 -18.22 -7.36 9.81
N PHE A 264 -17.20 -7.27 8.94
CA PHE A 264 -15.90 -6.71 9.31
C PHE A 264 -16.04 -5.24 9.73
N ILE A 265 -16.71 -4.39 8.91
CA ILE A 265 -16.92 -2.97 9.21
C ILE A 265 -17.65 -2.81 10.54
N THR A 266 -18.69 -3.59 10.80
CA THR A 266 -19.45 -3.54 12.05
C THR A 266 -18.58 -3.80 13.29
N LEU A 267 -17.76 -4.86 13.26
CA LEU A 267 -16.84 -5.15 14.36
C LEU A 267 -15.72 -4.12 14.49
N HIS A 268 -15.25 -3.59 13.34
CA HIS A 268 -14.24 -2.52 13.36
C HIS A 268 -14.79 -1.24 14.00
N GLN A 269 -16.02 -0.82 13.63
CA GLN A 269 -16.67 0.34 14.22
C GLN A 269 -16.95 0.13 15.72
N ALA A 270 -17.39 -1.06 16.11
CA ALA A 270 -17.61 -1.39 17.53
C ALA A 270 -16.33 -1.26 18.37
N ARG A 271 -15.17 -1.56 17.77
CA ARG A 271 -13.86 -1.46 18.45
C ARG A 271 -13.27 -0.05 18.46
N TRP A 272 -13.33 0.64 17.32
CA TRP A 272 -12.55 1.85 17.08
C TRP A 272 -13.38 3.15 17.10
N GLY A 273 -14.70 3.03 16.87
CA GLY A 273 -15.59 4.19 16.83
C GLY A 273 -15.12 5.24 15.83
N VAL A 274 -14.99 6.47 16.30
CA VAL A 274 -14.56 7.62 15.48
C VAL A 274 -13.07 7.62 15.14
N ASP A 275 -12.27 6.85 15.86
CA ASP A 275 -10.82 6.74 15.61
C ASP A 275 -10.46 5.67 14.58
N GLY A 276 -11.44 4.92 14.08
CA GLY A 276 -11.27 3.86 13.08
C GLY A 276 -11.30 4.35 11.64
N LEU A 277 -11.25 3.37 10.71
CA LEU A 277 -11.32 3.64 9.27
C LEU A 277 -12.73 4.03 8.78
N PHE A 278 -13.77 3.72 9.53
CA PHE A 278 -15.16 3.82 9.10
C PHE A 278 -16.01 4.69 10.05
N PRO A 279 -15.55 5.90 10.44
CA PRO A 279 -16.39 6.82 11.22
C PRO A 279 -17.61 7.24 10.39
N ASP A 280 -18.59 7.85 11.08
CA ASP A 280 -19.78 8.42 10.40
C ASP A 280 -19.46 9.82 9.85
N THR A 281 -18.57 9.85 8.85
CA THR A 281 -18.06 11.04 8.16
C THR A 281 -17.90 10.74 6.68
N GLU A 282 -17.71 11.77 5.86
CA GLU A 282 -17.43 11.60 4.44
C GLU A 282 -16.17 10.76 4.16
N GLY A 283 -15.10 10.94 4.97
CA GLY A 283 -13.90 10.11 4.88
C GLY A 283 -14.16 8.64 5.24
N GLY A 284 -14.98 8.39 6.26
CA GLY A 284 -15.39 7.02 6.61
C GLY A 284 -16.25 6.36 5.53
N GLU A 285 -17.09 7.13 4.86
CA GLU A 285 -17.89 6.63 3.74
C GLU A 285 -17.02 6.30 2.52
N ARG A 286 -15.98 7.11 2.24
CA ARG A 286 -14.97 6.76 1.22
C ARG A 286 -14.24 5.47 1.57
N SER A 287 -13.86 5.27 2.83
CA SER A 287 -13.21 4.03 3.28
C SER A 287 -14.12 2.80 3.12
N ARG A 288 -15.43 2.94 3.42
CA ARG A 288 -16.42 1.85 3.16
C ARG A 288 -16.49 1.54 1.68
N ARG A 289 -16.65 2.55 0.84
CA ARG A 289 -16.70 2.39 -0.62
C ARG A 289 -15.43 1.74 -1.17
N PHE A 290 -14.26 2.18 -0.69
CA PHE A 290 -12.98 1.57 -1.06
C PHE A 290 -12.95 0.08 -0.74
N LEU A 291 -13.30 -0.33 0.49
CA LEU A 291 -13.21 -1.73 0.89
C LEU A 291 -14.22 -2.61 0.15
N HIS A 292 -15.44 -2.13 -0.05
CA HIS A 292 -16.44 -2.84 -0.86
C HIS A 292 -15.94 -3.02 -2.29
N ARG A 293 -15.46 -1.94 -2.91
CA ARG A 293 -14.97 -1.98 -4.29
C ARG A 293 -13.74 -2.87 -4.45
N LEU A 294 -12.79 -2.81 -3.51
CA LEU A 294 -11.64 -3.71 -3.49
C LEU A 294 -12.08 -5.17 -3.40
N THR A 295 -13.07 -5.45 -2.55
CA THR A 295 -13.61 -6.81 -2.40
C THR A 295 -14.26 -7.32 -3.70
N GLU A 296 -15.01 -6.49 -4.40
CA GLU A 296 -15.60 -6.85 -5.70
C GLU A 296 -14.52 -7.17 -6.75
N LEU A 297 -13.50 -6.31 -6.84
CA LEU A 297 -12.42 -6.48 -7.81
C LEU A 297 -11.58 -7.72 -7.49
N GLU A 298 -11.25 -7.95 -6.22
CA GLU A 298 -10.50 -9.14 -5.80
C GLU A 298 -11.34 -10.42 -5.94
N ALA A 299 -12.65 -10.38 -5.69
CA ALA A 299 -13.55 -11.53 -5.96
C ALA A 299 -13.52 -11.92 -7.45
N ALA A 300 -13.45 -10.95 -8.35
CA ALA A 300 -13.34 -11.19 -9.79
C ALA A 300 -12.00 -11.83 -10.22
N GLU A 301 -10.92 -11.69 -9.43
CA GLU A 301 -9.65 -12.37 -9.65
C GLU A 301 -9.74 -13.90 -9.36
N GLY A 302 -10.79 -14.36 -8.70
CA GLY A 302 -11.00 -15.76 -8.39
C GLY A 302 -9.85 -16.36 -7.57
N PRO A 303 -9.18 -17.43 -8.07
CA PRO A 303 -8.08 -18.07 -7.33
C PRO A 303 -6.81 -17.19 -7.21
N ASN A 304 -6.71 -16.10 -7.96
CA ASN A 304 -5.61 -15.14 -7.89
C ASN A 304 -5.89 -13.97 -6.93
N ALA A 305 -7.05 -13.98 -6.26
CA ALA A 305 -7.37 -13.01 -5.24
C ALA A 305 -6.35 -13.07 -4.08
N VAL A 306 -5.90 -11.92 -3.65
CA VAL A 306 -4.97 -11.80 -2.50
C VAL A 306 -5.64 -11.20 -1.27
N LEU A 307 -6.74 -10.48 -1.42
CA LEU A 307 -7.53 -9.99 -0.30
C LEU A 307 -8.14 -11.17 0.47
N GLN A 308 -8.06 -11.11 1.79
CA GLN A 308 -8.64 -12.10 2.69
C GLN A 308 -9.49 -11.42 3.76
N LEU A 309 -10.68 -11.95 3.96
CA LEU A 309 -11.56 -11.57 5.07
C LEU A 309 -11.64 -12.75 6.02
N GLY A 310 -11.06 -12.61 7.20
CA GLY A 310 -11.00 -13.67 8.22
C GLY A 310 -12.00 -13.41 9.33
N LEU A 311 -12.72 -14.46 9.77
CA LEU A 311 -13.63 -14.41 10.91
C LEU A 311 -13.20 -15.42 11.96
N VAL A 312 -13.27 -15.03 13.26
CA VAL A 312 -13.01 -15.92 14.39
C VAL A 312 -14.23 -16.00 15.29
N HIS A 313 -14.72 -17.21 15.47
CA HIS A 313 -15.80 -17.53 16.39
C HIS A 313 -15.28 -18.30 17.61
N VAL A 314 -15.93 -18.10 18.74
CA VAL A 314 -15.82 -18.96 19.93
C VAL A 314 -17.21 -19.52 20.21
N GLY A 315 -17.40 -20.84 19.96
CA GLY A 315 -18.72 -21.41 19.83
C GLY A 315 -19.46 -20.73 18.64
N ASP A 316 -20.64 -20.18 18.92
CA ASP A 316 -21.44 -19.47 17.91
C ASP A 316 -21.20 -17.95 17.87
N ARG A 317 -20.39 -17.42 18.81
CA ARG A 317 -20.15 -15.99 18.93
C ARG A 317 -19.01 -15.55 18.02
N LEU A 318 -19.28 -14.62 17.09
CA LEU A 318 -18.25 -13.93 16.29
C LEU A 318 -17.56 -12.91 17.20
N ILE A 319 -16.26 -13.10 17.46
CA ILE A 319 -15.49 -12.23 18.38
C ILE A 319 -14.45 -11.35 17.67
N PHE A 320 -14.06 -11.72 16.46
CA PHE A 320 -12.99 -11.03 15.73
C PHE A 320 -13.19 -11.17 14.22
N ALA A 321 -12.92 -10.09 13.50
CA ALA A 321 -12.85 -10.08 12.06
C ALA A 321 -11.57 -9.37 11.60
N SER A 322 -10.96 -9.85 10.52
CA SER A 322 -9.78 -9.24 9.91
C SER A 322 -9.97 -9.02 8.42
N ALA A 323 -9.39 -7.93 7.93
CA ALA A 323 -9.09 -7.72 6.53
C ALA A 323 -7.56 -7.77 6.37
N GLY A 324 -7.07 -8.53 5.42
CA GLY A 324 -5.64 -8.70 5.16
C GLY A 324 -5.40 -9.12 3.73
N PHE A 325 -4.13 -9.32 3.40
CA PHE A 325 -3.74 -9.82 2.09
C PHE A 325 -2.82 -11.03 2.26
N ASP A 326 -2.81 -11.92 1.28
CA ASP A 326 -1.95 -13.10 1.25
C ASP A 326 -1.43 -13.29 -0.19
N ASP A 327 -0.12 -13.14 -0.37
CA ASP A 327 0.52 -13.27 -1.68
C ASP A 327 1.10 -14.68 -1.95
N GLY A 328 0.79 -15.63 -1.07
CA GLY A 328 1.31 -17.01 -1.14
C GLY A 328 2.58 -17.23 -0.33
N THR A 329 3.29 -16.20 0.07
CA THR A 329 4.51 -16.22 0.89
C THR A 329 4.31 -15.50 2.20
N ALA A 330 3.77 -14.30 2.13
CA ALA A 330 3.51 -13.40 3.24
C ALA A 330 2.02 -13.16 3.43
N CYS A 331 1.63 -13.03 4.69
CA CYS A 331 0.34 -12.52 5.09
C CYS A 331 0.51 -11.08 5.61
N TYR A 332 -0.29 -10.16 5.11
CA TYR A 332 -0.30 -8.75 5.49
C TYR A 332 -1.56 -8.46 6.31
N PHE A 333 -1.37 -8.16 7.58
CA PHE A 333 -2.46 -7.92 8.53
C PHE A 333 -2.92 -6.46 8.44
N TYR A 334 -3.86 -6.20 7.51
CA TYR A 334 -4.23 -4.85 7.15
C TYR A 334 -5.04 -4.13 8.22
N ASN A 335 -6.10 -4.77 8.72
CA ASN A 335 -6.90 -4.20 9.80
C ASN A 335 -7.76 -5.27 10.50
N ALA A 336 -8.25 -4.94 11.70
CA ALA A 336 -9.10 -5.84 12.46
C ALA A 336 -10.19 -5.10 13.23
N GLY A 337 -11.34 -5.77 13.34
CA GLY A 337 -12.41 -5.44 14.26
C GLY A 337 -12.59 -6.54 15.29
N MET A 338 -13.12 -6.20 16.45
CA MET A 338 -13.37 -7.15 17.52
C MET A 338 -14.59 -6.76 18.34
N ASP A 339 -15.28 -7.78 18.84
CA ASP A 339 -16.41 -7.59 19.74
C ASP A 339 -15.95 -7.03 21.09
N PRO A 340 -16.29 -5.78 21.44
CA PRO A 340 -15.89 -5.17 22.70
C PRO A 340 -16.54 -5.83 23.93
N ASP A 341 -17.65 -6.55 23.74
CA ASP A 341 -18.37 -7.25 24.81
C ASP A 341 -17.82 -8.65 25.07
N ALA A 342 -16.87 -9.13 24.25
CA ALA A 342 -16.18 -10.41 24.41
C ALA A 342 -14.83 -10.31 25.14
N ARG A 343 -14.64 -9.32 26.02
CA ARG A 343 -13.35 -9.05 26.70
C ARG A 343 -12.77 -10.25 27.44
N GLU A 344 -13.64 -11.07 28.04
CA GLU A 344 -13.28 -12.29 28.74
C GLU A 344 -12.63 -13.32 27.81
N LEU A 345 -12.94 -13.30 26.50
CA LEU A 345 -12.36 -14.17 25.49
C LEU A 345 -11.06 -13.60 24.87
N SER A 346 -10.66 -12.39 25.27
CA SER A 346 -9.47 -11.69 24.74
C SER A 346 -9.45 -11.66 23.20
N PRO A 347 -10.48 -11.10 22.54
CA PRO A 347 -10.73 -11.27 21.09
C PRO A 347 -9.54 -10.88 20.23
N GLY A 348 -8.78 -9.82 20.56
CA GLY A 348 -7.59 -9.42 19.81
C GLY A 348 -6.47 -10.47 19.85
N VAL A 349 -6.21 -11.09 21.01
CA VAL A 349 -5.17 -12.13 21.12
C VAL A 349 -5.67 -13.45 20.55
N THR A 350 -6.89 -13.87 20.85
CA THR A 350 -7.47 -15.11 20.34
C THR A 350 -7.62 -15.04 18.81
N GLY A 351 -8.06 -13.88 18.29
CA GLY A 351 -8.19 -13.63 16.86
C GLY A 351 -6.85 -13.67 16.12
N ALA A 352 -5.86 -12.95 16.62
CA ALA A 352 -4.52 -12.95 16.04
C ALA A 352 -3.85 -14.34 16.11
N ALA A 353 -4.00 -15.05 17.25
CA ALA A 353 -3.49 -16.41 17.38
C ALA A 353 -4.10 -17.37 16.35
N ALA A 354 -5.41 -17.32 16.18
CA ALA A 354 -6.12 -18.16 15.22
C ALA A 354 -5.70 -17.84 13.77
N TYR A 355 -5.55 -16.54 13.44
CA TYR A 355 -5.15 -16.11 12.10
C TYR A 355 -3.69 -16.48 11.81
N ILE A 356 -2.73 -16.17 12.70
CA ILE A 356 -1.33 -16.54 12.53
C ILE A 356 -1.18 -18.05 12.43
N GLY A 357 -1.87 -18.80 13.27
CA GLY A 357 -1.84 -20.26 13.26
C GLY A 357 -2.35 -20.85 11.94
N ASP A 358 -3.43 -20.30 11.39
CA ASP A 358 -3.98 -20.71 10.11
C ASP A 358 -3.01 -20.39 8.95
N ARG A 359 -2.38 -19.19 8.95
CA ARG A 359 -1.40 -18.82 7.92
C ARG A 359 -0.13 -19.65 8.00
N LEU A 360 0.33 -19.96 9.20
CA LEU A 360 1.45 -20.88 9.43
C LEU A 360 1.13 -22.29 8.87
N ALA A 361 -0.06 -22.81 9.16
CA ALA A 361 -0.52 -24.09 8.62
C ALA A 361 -0.63 -24.09 7.09
N ALA A 362 -0.96 -22.93 6.50
CA ALA A 362 -0.96 -22.72 5.06
C ALA A 362 0.44 -22.53 4.46
N GLY A 363 1.51 -22.66 5.27
CA GLY A 363 2.91 -22.60 4.82
C GLY A 363 3.45 -21.18 4.60
N ARG A 364 2.82 -20.16 5.15
CA ARG A 364 3.35 -18.80 5.07
C ARG A 364 4.57 -18.66 5.97
N THR A 365 5.56 -17.91 5.50
CA THR A 365 6.85 -17.73 6.20
C THR A 365 6.98 -16.35 6.82
N ARG A 366 6.02 -15.44 6.52
CA ARG A 366 6.03 -14.07 6.96
C ARG A 366 4.62 -13.62 7.35
N PHE A 367 4.51 -12.96 8.51
CA PHE A 367 3.30 -12.28 8.95
C PHE A 367 3.64 -10.81 9.22
N ASP A 368 3.17 -9.95 8.35
CA ASP A 368 3.46 -8.52 8.33
C ASP A 368 2.31 -7.77 8.99
N PHE A 369 2.58 -7.13 10.12
CA PHE A 369 1.60 -6.32 10.82
C PHE A 369 1.37 -4.95 10.19
N LEU A 370 2.07 -4.65 9.11
CA LEU A 370 2.03 -3.39 8.41
C LEU A 370 2.41 -2.21 9.30
N ARG A 371 2.23 -1.00 8.80
CA ARG A 371 2.71 0.24 9.39
C ARG A 371 2.23 0.47 10.83
N GLY A 372 3.12 1.07 11.62
CA GLY A 372 2.88 1.49 12.99
C GLY A 372 3.54 0.60 14.03
N ASN A 373 4.02 1.20 15.10
CA ASN A 373 4.80 0.57 16.15
C ASN A 373 3.99 0.28 17.43
N GLU A 374 2.73 -0.16 17.25
CA GLU A 374 1.88 -0.47 18.40
C GLU A 374 2.44 -1.65 19.20
N ALA A 375 2.47 -1.47 20.52
CA ALA A 375 3.12 -2.40 21.45
C ALA A 375 2.67 -3.86 21.32
N TYR A 376 1.39 -4.10 20.97
CA TYR A 376 0.86 -5.45 20.84
C TYR A 376 1.54 -6.26 19.72
N LYS A 377 2.04 -5.62 18.67
CA LYS A 377 2.70 -6.31 17.54
C LYS A 377 3.97 -7.02 17.99
N TYR A 378 4.71 -6.41 18.92
CA TYR A 378 5.97 -6.97 19.45
C TYR A 378 5.73 -8.13 20.42
N GLU A 379 4.53 -8.26 21.01
CA GLU A 379 4.16 -9.44 21.78
C GLU A 379 4.14 -10.73 20.94
N TRP A 380 4.03 -10.58 19.61
CA TRP A 380 4.10 -11.66 18.63
C TRP A 380 5.51 -11.89 18.07
N GLY A 381 6.54 -11.25 18.64
CA GLY A 381 7.92 -11.40 18.19
C GLY A 381 8.22 -10.64 16.90
N ALA A 382 7.44 -9.64 16.56
CA ALA A 382 7.68 -8.81 15.39
C ALA A 382 8.96 -7.99 15.54
N VAL A 383 9.66 -7.81 14.44
CA VAL A 383 10.86 -6.99 14.28
C VAL A 383 10.55 -5.88 13.28
N ASP A 384 11.03 -4.67 13.57
CA ASP A 384 10.81 -3.51 12.73
C ASP A 384 11.52 -3.64 11.39
N GLU A 385 10.78 -3.44 10.33
CA GLU A 385 11.31 -3.14 9.00
C GLU A 385 10.97 -1.68 8.67
N PRO A 386 11.99 -0.82 8.47
CA PRO A 386 11.74 0.58 8.20
C PRO A 386 11.14 0.80 6.81
N ILE A 387 10.27 1.80 6.72
CA ILE A 387 9.83 2.36 5.45
C ILE A 387 10.32 3.79 5.31
N HIS A 388 10.52 4.19 4.07
CA HIS A 388 11.16 5.46 3.73
C HIS A 388 10.25 6.39 2.95
N ARG A 389 10.62 7.65 2.98
CA ARG A 389 10.02 8.76 2.26
C ARG A 389 11.11 9.48 1.47
N LEU A 390 10.87 9.75 0.21
CA LEU A 390 11.73 10.59 -0.63
C LEU A 390 11.01 11.91 -0.90
N ILE A 391 11.63 13.01 -0.52
CA ILE A 391 11.08 14.36 -0.66
C ILE A 391 11.97 15.16 -1.61
N VAL A 392 11.36 15.81 -2.59
CA VAL A 392 12.01 16.76 -3.48
C VAL A 392 11.23 18.08 -3.45
N LEU A 393 11.90 19.16 -3.14
CA LEU A 393 11.35 20.51 -3.02
C LEU A 393 11.89 21.37 -4.14
N ARG A 394 11.04 22.07 -4.85
CA ARG A 394 11.48 23.17 -5.70
C ARG A 394 11.85 24.34 -4.82
N THR A 395 13.09 24.81 -4.94
CA THR A 395 13.48 26.11 -4.39
C THR A 395 12.86 27.21 -5.25
N ALA A 396 12.25 28.19 -4.59
CA ALA A 396 11.59 29.32 -5.24
C ALA A 396 12.57 30.19 -6.06
#